data_0c6037ce888c4408d2cced0942eca1a7
#
_entry.id   0c6037ce888c4408d2cced0942eca1a7
#
_cell.length_a   1.000
_cell.length_b   1.000
_cell.length_c   1.000
_cell.angle_alpha   90.00
_cell.angle_beta   90.00
_cell.angle_gamma   90.00
#
_symmetry.space_group_name_H-M   'P 1'
#
loop_
_entity.id
_entity.type
_entity.pdbx_description
1 polymer ?
#
loop_
_entity_poly.entity_id
_entity_poly.type
_entity_poly.pdbx_seq_one_letter_code
_entity_poly.pdbx_strand_id
1 'polypeptide(L)'
;KILNIFSTLSISGYAIPGVILAIAFISFIAWFDESIVKSLGLYSIKKIFIGSILGLVMVYFIRFYSLAFNGIKSGYEKINISVDESSYLLGYSKRKTFMIIHVPFLRNSLLFIAILISLEIIRELPITLILRPFNFETFATTAYISASEDLLEAAAVPSLFLILIAA
;
A
#
# COMPACT_ATOMS: atom_id res chain seq x y z
N LYS A 1 -18.38 -1.18 18.19
CA LYS A 1 -17.65 -2.48 18.25
C LYS A 1 -17.06 -2.88 16.89
N ILE A 2 -17.83 -2.84 15.79
CA ILE A 2 -17.37 -3.22 14.44
C ILE A 2 -16.22 -2.32 13.97
N LEU A 3 -16.30 -1.01 14.15
CA LEU A 3 -15.23 -0.05 13.82
C LEU A 3 -13.91 -0.33 14.58
N ASN A 4 -13.99 -0.76 15.84
CA ASN A 4 -12.79 -1.10 16.62
C ASN A 4 -12.12 -2.39 16.11
N ILE A 5 -12.90 -3.37 15.63
CA ILE A 5 -12.35 -4.59 15.04
C ILE A 5 -11.61 -4.26 13.72
N PHE A 6 -12.21 -3.44 12.87
CA PHE A 6 -11.57 -2.98 11.63
C PHE A 6 -10.30 -2.17 11.90
N SER A 7 -10.30 -1.29 12.92
CA SER A 7 -9.09 -0.53 13.28
C SER A 7 -7.98 -1.45 13.80
N THR A 8 -8.31 -2.48 14.57
CA THR A 8 -7.32 -3.44 15.11
C THR A 8 -6.77 -4.33 14.00
N LEU A 9 -7.61 -4.82 13.09
CA LEU A 9 -7.19 -5.57 11.91
C LEU A 9 -6.34 -4.72 10.96
N SER A 10 -6.62 -3.44 10.85
CA SER A 10 -5.83 -2.50 10.04
C SER A 10 -4.40 -2.35 10.56
N ILE A 11 -4.18 -2.43 11.86
CA ILE A 11 -2.85 -2.31 12.49
C ILE A 11 -2.00 -3.56 12.21
N SER A 12 -2.61 -4.73 12.07
CA SER A 12 -1.89 -6.00 11.92
C SER A 12 -1.17 -6.15 10.58
N GLY A 13 -1.66 -5.55 9.51
CA GLY A 13 -1.08 -5.69 8.17
C GLY A 13 0.38 -5.21 8.06
N TYR A 14 0.72 -4.13 8.75
CA TYR A 14 2.10 -3.61 8.78
C TYR A 14 3.03 -4.39 9.71
N ALA A 15 2.49 -5.02 10.74
CA ALA A 15 3.25 -5.82 11.71
C ALA A 15 3.70 -7.18 11.15
N ILE A 16 3.05 -7.68 10.09
CA ILE A 16 3.39 -8.96 9.48
C ILE A 16 4.66 -8.78 8.62
N PRO A 17 5.69 -9.64 8.80
CA PRO A 17 6.86 -9.63 7.91
C PRO A 17 6.46 -9.77 6.44
N GLY A 18 7.07 -8.94 5.56
CA GLY A 18 6.71 -8.88 4.14
C GLY A 18 6.79 -10.22 3.41
N VAL A 19 7.77 -11.05 3.76
CA VAL A 19 7.92 -12.42 3.22
C VAL A 19 6.70 -13.29 3.53
N ILE A 20 6.24 -13.27 4.80
CA ILE A 20 5.08 -14.08 5.23
C ILE A 20 3.82 -13.59 4.52
N LEU A 21 3.64 -12.28 4.42
CA LEU A 21 2.51 -11.70 3.71
C LEU A 21 2.51 -12.08 2.22
N ALA A 22 3.68 -12.03 1.57
CA ALA A 22 3.82 -12.39 0.16
C ALA A 22 3.48 -13.87 -0.08
N ILE A 23 3.98 -14.78 0.76
CA ILE A 23 3.71 -16.23 0.64
C ILE A 23 2.22 -16.54 0.88
N ALA A 24 1.63 -15.95 1.93
CA ALA A 24 0.21 -16.11 2.20
C ALA A 24 -0.66 -15.60 1.05
N PHE A 25 -0.26 -14.47 0.47
CA PHE A 25 -0.99 -13.86 -0.64
C PHE A 25 -0.88 -14.69 -1.93
N ILE A 26 0.29 -15.24 -2.26
CA ILE A 26 0.45 -16.15 -3.41
C ILE A 26 -0.49 -17.35 -3.27
N SER A 27 -0.54 -17.95 -2.09
CA SER A 27 -1.41 -19.11 -1.84
C SER A 27 -2.88 -18.76 -2.01
N PHE A 28 -3.29 -17.62 -1.48
CA PHE A 28 -4.66 -17.10 -1.62
C PHE A 28 -5.00 -16.79 -3.09
N ILE A 29 -4.14 -16.08 -3.79
CA ILE A 29 -4.36 -15.71 -5.20
C ILE A 29 -4.32 -16.93 -6.11
N ALA A 30 -3.47 -17.92 -5.84
CA ALA A 30 -3.46 -19.16 -6.62
C ALA A 30 -4.81 -19.88 -6.56
N TRP A 31 -5.36 -19.98 -5.37
CA TRP A 31 -6.70 -20.54 -5.14
C TRP A 31 -7.80 -19.70 -5.82
N PHE A 32 -7.71 -18.39 -5.72
CA PHE A 32 -8.67 -17.45 -6.31
C PHE A 32 -8.65 -17.47 -7.84
N ASP A 33 -7.46 -17.42 -8.45
CA ASP A 33 -7.28 -17.52 -9.90
C ASP A 33 -7.84 -18.86 -10.43
N GLU A 34 -7.57 -19.96 -9.75
CA GLU A 34 -8.09 -21.27 -10.14
C GLU A 34 -9.62 -21.33 -10.05
N SER A 35 -10.19 -20.72 -9.02
CA SER A 35 -11.64 -20.66 -8.82
C SER A 35 -12.34 -19.83 -9.91
N ILE A 36 -11.76 -18.69 -10.29
CA ILE A 36 -12.28 -17.83 -11.36
C ILE A 36 -12.18 -18.55 -12.72
N VAL A 37 -11.03 -19.11 -13.04
CA VAL A 37 -10.82 -19.83 -14.30
C VAL A 37 -11.81 -20.97 -14.46
N LYS A 38 -12.05 -21.74 -13.38
CA LYS A 38 -13.04 -22.82 -13.39
C LYS A 38 -14.47 -22.31 -13.55
N SER A 39 -14.85 -21.24 -12.84
CA SER A 39 -16.23 -20.73 -12.87
C SER A 39 -16.60 -20.07 -14.20
N LEU A 40 -15.63 -19.49 -14.89
CA LEU A 40 -15.82 -18.81 -16.18
C LEU A 40 -15.56 -19.71 -17.40
N GLY A 41 -15.13 -20.96 -17.20
CA GLY A 41 -14.79 -21.89 -18.28
C GLY A 41 -13.58 -21.45 -19.12
N LEU A 42 -12.74 -20.59 -18.58
CA LEU A 42 -11.63 -19.95 -19.29
C LEU A 42 -10.33 -20.76 -19.15
N TYR A 43 -10.37 -22.05 -19.44
CA TYR A 43 -9.22 -22.97 -19.28
C TYR A 43 -7.96 -22.59 -20.07
N SER A 44 -8.08 -21.69 -21.05
CA SER A 44 -6.95 -21.21 -21.86
C SER A 44 -6.29 -19.93 -21.32
N ILE A 45 -6.85 -19.30 -20.30
CA ILE A 45 -6.29 -18.07 -19.74
C ILE A 45 -5.26 -18.41 -18.66
N LYS A 46 -4.05 -17.86 -18.83
CA LYS A 46 -3.03 -17.88 -17.78
C LYS A 46 -3.55 -17.13 -16.55
N LYS A 47 -3.05 -17.52 -15.37
CA LYS A 47 -3.34 -16.88 -14.10
C LYS A 47 -3.35 -15.36 -14.24
N ILE A 48 -4.41 -14.71 -13.73
CA ILE A 48 -4.66 -13.26 -13.94
C ILE A 48 -3.83 -12.43 -12.96
N PHE A 49 -3.76 -12.88 -11.74
CA PHE A 49 -3.15 -12.10 -10.65
C PHE A 49 -1.72 -12.52 -10.33
N ILE A 50 -1.40 -13.82 -10.41
CA ILE A 50 -0.04 -14.32 -10.13
C ILE A 50 0.93 -13.83 -11.19
N GLY A 51 2.02 -13.18 -10.75
CA GLY A 51 3.04 -12.63 -11.65
C GLY A 51 2.55 -11.42 -12.45
N SER A 52 1.55 -10.71 -11.95
CA SER A 52 1.04 -9.47 -12.54
C SER A 52 1.32 -8.26 -11.65
N ILE A 53 1.40 -7.08 -12.24
CA ILE A 53 1.49 -5.81 -11.51
C ILE A 53 0.27 -5.63 -10.58
N LEU A 54 -0.91 -6.09 -11.01
CA LEU A 54 -2.13 -5.99 -10.23
C LEU A 54 -2.03 -6.79 -8.92
N GLY A 55 -1.50 -8.02 -8.97
CA GLY A 55 -1.24 -8.83 -7.78
C GLY A 55 -0.26 -8.14 -6.82
N LEU A 56 0.82 -7.57 -7.34
CA LEU A 56 1.80 -6.81 -6.55
C LEU A 56 1.16 -5.59 -5.86
N VAL A 57 0.38 -4.81 -6.60
CA VAL A 57 -0.33 -3.63 -6.07
C VAL A 57 -1.34 -4.00 -4.98
N MET A 58 -2.05 -5.13 -5.15
CA MET A 58 -2.99 -5.61 -4.13
C MET A 58 -2.28 -5.91 -2.79
N VAL A 59 -1.10 -6.53 -2.83
CA VAL A 59 -0.33 -6.81 -1.60
C VAL A 59 0.20 -5.53 -0.98
N TYR A 60 0.69 -4.59 -1.77
CA TYR A 60 1.09 -3.28 -1.27
C TYR A 60 -0.07 -2.54 -0.61
N PHE A 61 -1.26 -2.60 -1.20
CA PHE A 61 -2.46 -2.03 -0.60
C PHE A 61 -2.75 -2.64 0.77
N ILE A 62 -2.71 -3.98 0.90
CA ILE A 62 -2.93 -4.66 2.18
C ILE A 62 -1.87 -4.26 3.20
N ARG A 63 -0.59 -4.24 2.81
CA ARG A 63 0.52 -3.93 3.69
C ARG A 63 0.48 -2.50 4.21
N PHE A 64 0.30 -1.53 3.31
CA PHE A 64 0.38 -0.11 3.63
C PHE A 64 -0.97 0.51 4.02
N TYR A 65 -2.06 -0.26 3.94
CA TYR A 65 -3.39 0.19 4.37
C TYR A 65 -3.41 0.71 5.80
N SER A 66 -2.75 0.02 6.71
CA SER A 66 -2.63 0.40 8.12
C SER A 66 -1.96 1.78 8.29
N LEU A 67 -0.88 2.01 7.54
CA LEU A 67 -0.15 3.28 7.56
C LEU A 67 -1.02 4.43 7.04
N ALA A 68 -1.72 4.19 5.91
CA ALA A 68 -2.66 5.14 5.33
C ALA A 68 -3.80 5.47 6.30
N PHE A 69 -4.43 4.43 6.84
CA PHE A 69 -5.58 4.57 7.74
C PHE A 69 -5.22 5.35 9.02
N ASN A 70 -4.13 4.98 9.69
CA ASN A 70 -3.69 5.64 10.91
C ASN A 70 -3.25 7.09 10.67
N GLY A 71 -2.59 7.35 9.54
CA GLY A 71 -2.20 8.70 9.16
C GLY A 71 -3.41 9.60 8.87
N ILE A 72 -4.40 9.10 8.13
CA ILE A 72 -5.64 9.84 7.86
C ILE A 72 -6.42 10.06 9.16
N LYS A 73 -6.54 9.04 10.00
CA LYS A 73 -7.20 9.12 11.29
C LYS A 73 -6.55 10.19 12.18
N SER A 74 -5.23 10.18 12.31
CA SER A 74 -4.49 11.18 13.07
C SER A 74 -4.66 12.60 12.51
N GLY A 75 -4.74 12.74 11.19
CA GLY A 75 -5.08 14.02 10.55
C GLY A 75 -6.48 14.49 10.90
N TYR A 76 -7.44 13.58 10.92
CA TYR A 76 -8.83 13.86 11.22
C TYR A 76 -9.07 14.23 12.70
N GLU A 77 -8.35 13.58 13.62
CA GLU A 77 -8.42 13.85 15.06
C GLU A 77 -7.95 15.27 15.46
N LYS A 78 -7.23 15.95 14.56
CA LYS A 78 -6.83 17.36 14.76
C LYS A 78 -7.96 18.36 14.50
N ILE A 79 -9.05 17.93 13.86
CA ILE A 79 -10.20 18.78 13.57
C ILE A 79 -11.09 18.82 14.81
N ASN A 80 -11.27 20.03 15.37
CA ASN A 80 -12.11 20.20 16.55
C ASN A 80 -13.60 20.01 16.19
N ILE A 81 -14.36 19.35 17.05
CA ILE A 81 -15.81 19.13 16.91
C ILE A 81 -16.57 20.46 16.73
N SER A 82 -16.09 21.54 17.38
CA SER A 82 -16.68 22.88 17.25
C SER A 82 -16.70 23.41 15.80
N VAL A 83 -15.84 22.92 14.94
CA VAL A 83 -15.82 23.28 13.51
C VAL A 83 -17.05 22.70 12.80
N ASP A 84 -17.40 21.46 13.13
CA ASP A 84 -18.60 20.82 12.58
C ASP A 84 -19.87 21.50 13.08
N GLU A 85 -19.95 21.80 14.38
CA GLU A 85 -21.07 22.49 15.00
C GLU A 85 -21.28 23.89 14.38
N SER A 86 -20.21 24.65 14.22
CA SER A 86 -20.25 25.96 13.58
C SER A 86 -20.73 25.90 12.13
N SER A 87 -20.27 24.87 11.40
CA SER A 87 -20.67 24.62 10.01
C SER A 87 -22.16 24.31 9.91
N TYR A 88 -22.70 23.51 10.83
CA TYR A 88 -24.13 23.18 10.87
C TYR A 88 -24.99 24.39 11.25
N LEU A 89 -24.52 25.26 12.14
CA LEU A 89 -25.17 26.52 12.47
C LEU A 89 -25.25 27.46 11.24
N LEU A 90 -24.26 27.41 10.35
CA LEU A 90 -24.28 28.13 9.08
C LEU A 90 -25.18 27.47 8.00
N GLY A 91 -25.90 26.40 8.34
CA GLY A 91 -26.81 25.70 7.44
C GLY A 91 -26.12 24.74 6.44
N TYR A 92 -24.86 24.38 6.67
CA TYR A 92 -24.19 23.41 5.81
C TYR A 92 -24.62 21.98 6.12
N SER A 93 -24.87 21.20 5.09
CA SER A 93 -25.11 19.77 5.22
C SER A 93 -23.80 19.02 5.54
N LYS A 94 -23.90 17.82 6.11
CA LYS A 94 -22.73 16.97 6.43
C LYS A 94 -21.77 16.78 5.24
N ARG A 95 -22.33 16.55 4.03
CA ARG A 95 -21.53 16.39 2.81
C ARG A 95 -20.80 17.69 2.43
N LYS A 96 -21.46 18.83 2.58
CA LYS A 96 -20.88 20.15 2.26
C LYS A 96 -19.77 20.49 3.26
N THR A 97 -20.00 20.26 4.56
CA THR A 97 -18.98 20.40 5.61
C THR A 97 -17.75 19.54 5.32
N PHE A 98 -17.97 18.28 4.97
CA PHE A 98 -16.86 17.38 4.63
C PHE A 98 -16.04 17.92 3.44
N MET A 99 -16.68 18.29 2.35
CA MET A 99 -15.96 18.73 1.13
C MET A 99 -15.28 20.09 1.28
N ILE A 100 -15.92 21.04 1.99
CA ILE A 100 -15.41 22.42 2.08
C ILE A 100 -14.45 22.61 3.24
N ILE A 101 -14.60 21.84 4.31
CA ILE A 101 -13.79 22.03 5.53
C ILE A 101 -12.82 20.86 5.72
N HIS A 102 -13.33 19.61 5.82
CA HIS A 102 -12.48 18.48 6.16
C HIS A 102 -11.46 18.16 5.07
N VAL A 103 -11.89 18.09 3.79
CA VAL A 103 -10.99 17.76 2.68
C VAL A 103 -9.84 18.75 2.53
N PRO A 104 -10.06 20.08 2.52
CA PRO A 104 -8.95 21.04 2.48
C PRO A 104 -8.05 20.97 3.72
N PHE A 105 -8.63 20.76 4.90
CA PHE A 105 -7.86 20.65 6.14
C PHE A 105 -6.95 19.40 6.14
N LEU A 106 -7.44 18.29 5.62
CA LEU A 106 -6.71 17.04 5.53
C LEU A 106 -5.70 16.99 4.39
N ARG A 107 -5.76 17.92 3.43
CA ARG A 107 -4.92 17.90 2.23
C ARG A 107 -3.44 17.71 2.53
N ASN A 108 -2.91 18.46 3.48
CA ASN A 108 -1.49 18.38 3.83
C ASN A 108 -1.15 17.03 4.49
N SER A 109 -2.02 16.51 5.35
CA SER A 109 -1.86 15.18 5.94
C SER A 109 -1.91 14.08 4.88
N LEU A 110 -2.83 14.17 3.91
CA LEU A 110 -2.93 13.23 2.81
C LEU A 110 -1.69 13.25 1.92
N LEU A 111 -1.16 14.43 1.59
CA LEU A 111 0.08 14.56 0.83
C LEU A 111 1.27 13.94 1.57
N PHE A 112 1.40 14.23 2.85
CA PHE A 112 2.46 13.64 3.70
C PHE A 112 2.38 12.12 3.74
N ILE A 113 1.18 11.56 3.94
CA ILE A 113 0.95 10.12 3.96
C ILE A 113 1.26 9.49 2.60
N ALA A 114 0.85 10.14 1.51
CA ALA A 114 1.12 9.65 0.15
C ALA A 114 2.63 9.59 -0.12
N ILE A 115 3.39 10.61 0.26
CA ILE A 115 4.86 10.63 0.14
C ILE A 115 5.45 9.50 0.99
N LEU A 116 5.03 9.37 2.25
CA LEU A 116 5.55 8.36 3.16
C LEU A 116 5.30 6.95 2.64
N ILE A 117 4.10 6.65 2.15
CA ILE A 117 3.77 5.35 1.54
C ILE A 117 4.60 5.11 0.27
N SER A 118 4.78 6.14 -0.55
CA SER A 118 5.61 6.03 -1.75
C SER A 118 7.06 5.67 -1.42
N LEU A 119 7.63 6.28 -0.39
CA LEU A 119 8.97 5.96 0.10
C LEU A 119 9.06 4.52 0.63
N GLU A 120 8.05 4.06 1.36
CA GLU A 120 8.00 2.68 1.84
C GLU A 120 7.91 1.67 0.69
N ILE A 121 7.10 1.95 -0.36
CA ILE A 121 6.98 1.10 -1.55
C ILE A 121 8.30 1.03 -2.32
N ILE A 122 9.00 2.15 -2.49
CA ILE A 122 10.27 2.20 -3.22
C ILE A 122 11.34 1.33 -2.53
N ARG A 123 11.33 1.26 -1.21
CA ARG A 123 12.26 0.47 -0.40
C ARG A 123 11.81 -0.96 -0.17
N GLU A 124 10.57 -1.30 -0.56
CA GLU A 124 10.02 -2.64 -0.28
C GLU A 124 10.70 -3.69 -1.17
N LEU A 125 11.50 -4.56 -0.54
CA LEU A 125 12.24 -5.60 -1.21
C LEU A 125 11.54 -6.98 -1.13
N PRO A 126 11.18 -7.51 0.06
CA PRO A 126 10.71 -8.88 0.20
C PRO A 126 9.46 -9.21 -0.62
N ILE A 127 8.45 -8.34 -0.58
CA ILE A 127 7.20 -8.54 -1.32
C ILE A 127 7.46 -8.44 -2.81
N THR A 128 8.21 -7.41 -3.22
CA THR A 128 8.52 -7.16 -4.62
C THR A 128 9.29 -8.32 -5.23
N LEU A 129 10.31 -8.81 -4.53
CA LEU A 129 11.15 -9.90 -5.01
C LEU A 129 10.36 -11.19 -5.27
N ILE A 130 9.36 -11.48 -4.41
CA ILE A 130 8.56 -12.70 -4.48
C ILE A 130 7.40 -12.58 -5.50
N LEU A 131 6.78 -11.40 -5.61
CA LEU A 131 5.53 -11.20 -6.34
C LEU A 131 5.67 -10.45 -7.66
N ARG A 132 6.84 -9.89 -7.94
CA ARG A 132 7.05 -9.10 -9.15
C ARG A 132 6.74 -9.88 -10.43
N PRO A 133 6.18 -9.22 -11.44
CA PRO A 133 6.05 -9.79 -12.77
C PRO A 133 7.43 -10.06 -13.39
N PHE A 134 7.42 -10.95 -14.38
CA PHE A 134 8.62 -11.20 -15.18
C PHE A 134 9.08 -9.90 -15.88
N ASN A 135 10.38 -9.62 -15.90
CA ASN A 135 10.99 -8.38 -16.41
C ASN A 135 10.58 -7.09 -15.69
N PHE A 136 10.07 -7.18 -14.47
CA PHE A 136 9.79 -6.01 -13.63
C PHE A 136 10.84 -5.90 -12.52
N GLU A 137 11.59 -4.81 -12.53
CA GLU A 137 12.61 -4.52 -11.54
C GLU A 137 12.32 -3.20 -10.84
N THR A 138 12.65 -3.12 -9.56
CA THR A 138 12.68 -1.90 -8.77
C THR A 138 14.12 -1.61 -8.35
N PHE A 139 14.42 -0.40 -7.90
CA PHE A 139 15.76 -0.09 -7.37
C PHE A 139 16.17 -1.06 -6.25
N ALA A 140 15.23 -1.45 -5.37
CA ALA A 140 15.49 -2.39 -4.29
C ALA A 140 15.83 -3.79 -4.80
N THR A 141 15.07 -4.31 -5.77
CA THR A 141 15.33 -5.63 -6.34
C THR A 141 16.60 -5.66 -7.18
N THR A 142 16.86 -4.62 -7.97
CA THR A 142 18.10 -4.54 -8.76
C THR A 142 19.34 -4.46 -7.87
N ALA A 143 19.31 -3.60 -6.84
CA ALA A 143 20.41 -3.50 -5.88
C ALA A 143 20.69 -4.85 -5.20
N TYR A 144 19.63 -5.53 -4.74
CA TYR A 144 19.75 -6.81 -4.05
C TYR A 144 20.29 -7.91 -4.98
N ILE A 145 19.75 -8.05 -6.20
CA ILE A 145 20.17 -9.10 -7.14
C ILE A 145 21.63 -8.87 -7.54
N SER A 146 21.99 -7.65 -7.96
CA SER A 146 23.36 -7.33 -8.33
C SER A 146 24.35 -7.59 -7.18
N ALA A 147 23.97 -7.23 -5.96
CA ALA A 147 24.81 -7.50 -4.80
C ALA A 147 24.93 -9.00 -4.48
N SER A 148 23.87 -9.79 -4.67
CA SER A 148 23.88 -11.23 -4.45
C SER A 148 24.67 -12.01 -5.51
N GLU A 149 24.90 -11.42 -6.66
CA GLU A 149 25.71 -11.93 -7.77
C GLU A 149 27.15 -11.39 -7.73
N ASP A 150 27.58 -10.75 -6.65
CA ASP A 150 28.89 -10.08 -6.49
C ASP A 150 29.17 -8.96 -7.49
N LEU A 151 28.14 -8.43 -8.16
CA LEU A 151 28.22 -7.32 -9.11
C LEU A 151 28.11 -5.98 -8.38
N LEU A 152 29.06 -5.66 -7.49
CA LEU A 152 29.01 -4.50 -6.60
C LEU A 152 28.93 -3.16 -7.36
N GLU A 153 29.60 -3.04 -8.52
CA GLU A 153 29.53 -1.85 -9.36
C GLU A 153 28.10 -1.62 -9.89
N ALA A 154 27.42 -2.67 -10.32
CA ALA A 154 26.06 -2.61 -10.80
C ALA A 154 25.05 -2.32 -9.66
N ALA A 155 25.33 -2.83 -8.46
CA ALA A 155 24.52 -2.57 -7.26
C ALA A 155 24.67 -1.14 -6.73
N ALA A 156 25.76 -0.47 -6.98
CA ALA A 156 26.09 0.84 -6.41
C ALA A 156 25.09 1.93 -6.84
N VAL A 157 24.74 1.99 -8.12
CA VAL A 157 23.85 3.03 -8.66
C VAL A 157 22.44 2.93 -8.06
N PRO A 158 21.73 1.80 -8.12
CA PRO A 158 20.40 1.69 -7.52
C PRO A 158 20.43 1.89 -6.00
N SER A 159 21.50 1.45 -5.31
CA SER A 159 21.66 1.67 -3.87
C SER A 159 21.80 3.15 -3.52
N LEU A 160 22.57 3.92 -4.31
CA LEU A 160 22.69 5.37 -4.13
C LEU A 160 21.34 6.08 -4.31
N PHE A 161 20.55 5.69 -5.32
CA PHE A 161 19.21 6.25 -5.50
C PHE A 161 18.31 5.93 -4.30
N LEU A 162 18.34 4.71 -3.76
CA LEU A 162 17.58 4.36 -2.57
C LEU A 162 17.96 5.19 -1.35
N ILE A 163 19.27 5.43 -1.15
CA ILE A 163 19.76 6.28 -0.05
C ILE A 163 19.30 7.72 -0.23
N LEU A 164 19.44 8.29 -1.42
CA LEU A 164 19.04 9.67 -1.71
C LEU A 164 17.54 9.90 -1.55
N ILE A 165 16.71 8.92 -1.91
CA ILE A 165 15.25 8.99 -1.76
C ILE A 165 14.84 8.80 -0.30
N ALA A 166 15.62 8.05 0.49
CA ALA A 166 15.32 7.73 1.88
C ALA A 166 15.84 8.78 2.89
N ALA A 167 16.77 9.63 2.48
CA ALA A 167 17.36 10.70 3.30
C ALA A 167 16.45 11.93 3.37
#